data_9b9ba39d1973df553c7134a4d3386851
#
_entry.id   9b9ba39d1973df553c7134a4d3386851
#
_cell.length_a   1.000
_cell.length_b   1.000
_cell.length_c   1.000
_cell.angle_alpha   90.00
_cell.angle_beta   90.00
_cell.angle_gamma   90.00
#
_symmetry.space_group_name_H-M   'P 1'
#
loop_
_entity.id
_entity.type
_entity.pdbx_description
1 polymer ?
#
loop_
_entity_poly.entity_id
_entity_poly.type
_entity_poly.pdbx_seq_one_letter_code
_entity_poly.pdbx_strand_id
1 'polypeptide(L)'
;MKDGATRDGYGAALVQLGKSHANLVVLDSGVSDSTRTKQFGEEFPDRFFNMGISEGDMVCTAAGLARTGKVAFATSFACFLLGRTMDQVLVSIAYSNSNVKLAGTHT
;
A
#
# COMPACT_ATOMS: atom_id res chain seq x y z
N MET A 1 -23.19 1.77 8.99
CA MET A 1 -21.90 2.43 8.82
C MET A 1 -22.11 3.93 8.73
N LYS A 2 -21.29 4.68 9.40
CA LYS A 2 -21.36 6.14 9.29
C LYS A 2 -21.02 6.59 7.88
N ASP A 3 -21.57 7.72 7.50
CA ASP A 3 -21.18 8.39 6.28
C ASP A 3 -19.69 8.80 6.41
N GLY A 4 -18.83 8.13 5.69
CA GLY A 4 -17.41 8.41 5.71
C GLY A 4 -16.84 8.18 4.34
N ALA A 5 -15.64 8.70 4.12
CA ALA A 5 -14.95 8.47 2.87
C ALA A 5 -14.52 6.98 2.81
N THR A 6 -14.48 6.44 1.59
CA THR A 6 -14.02 5.07 1.35
C THR A 6 -12.64 4.83 1.98
N ARG A 7 -11.78 5.83 1.93
CA ARG A 7 -10.43 5.75 2.53
C ARG A 7 -10.44 5.46 4.03
N ASP A 8 -11.46 5.94 4.75
CA ASP A 8 -11.57 5.67 6.18
C ASP A 8 -11.84 4.20 6.44
N GLY A 9 -12.70 3.59 5.63
CA GLY A 9 -12.92 2.15 5.68
C GLY A 9 -11.66 1.36 5.34
N TYR A 10 -10.91 1.82 4.35
CA TYR A 10 -9.65 1.20 3.96
C TYR A 10 -8.64 1.21 5.11
N GLY A 11 -8.45 2.37 5.75
CA GLY A 11 -7.53 2.48 6.88
C GLY A 11 -7.89 1.55 8.03
N ALA A 12 -9.18 1.50 8.38
CA ALA A 12 -9.66 0.61 9.44
C ALA A 12 -9.49 -0.86 9.07
N ALA A 13 -9.77 -1.22 7.81
CA ALA A 13 -9.63 -2.59 7.34
C ALA A 13 -8.18 -3.05 7.38
N LEU A 14 -7.23 -2.18 7.01
CA LEU A 14 -5.80 -2.51 7.08
C LEU A 14 -5.38 -2.86 8.50
N VAL A 15 -5.83 -2.12 9.49
CA VAL A 15 -5.50 -2.39 10.89
C VAL A 15 -6.04 -3.76 11.29
N GLN A 16 -7.29 -4.07 10.94
CA GLN A 16 -7.89 -5.36 11.25
C GLN A 16 -7.16 -6.51 10.57
N LEU A 17 -6.83 -6.35 9.29
CA LEU A 17 -6.07 -7.36 8.55
C LEU A 17 -4.67 -7.54 9.15
N GLY A 18 -4.04 -6.46 9.58
CA GLY A 18 -2.73 -6.51 10.22
C GLY A 18 -2.72 -7.30 11.51
N LYS A 19 -3.81 -7.24 12.28
CA LYS A 19 -3.94 -8.02 13.50
C LYS A 19 -4.07 -9.51 13.23
N SER A 20 -4.67 -9.88 12.11
CA SER A 20 -4.89 -11.29 11.74
C SER A 20 -3.75 -11.87 10.92
N HIS A 21 -2.96 -11.04 10.26
CA HIS A 21 -1.93 -11.47 9.31
C HIS A 21 -0.61 -10.80 9.63
N ALA A 22 0.26 -11.51 10.35
CA ALA A 22 1.54 -10.96 10.79
C ALA A 22 2.49 -10.63 9.63
N ASN A 23 2.28 -11.23 8.46
CA ASN A 23 3.11 -11.00 7.27
C ASN A 23 2.61 -9.86 6.38
N LEU A 24 1.56 -9.15 6.78
CA LEU A 24 1.03 -8.04 6.02
C LEU A 24 1.84 -6.77 6.28
N VAL A 25 2.29 -6.11 5.22
CA VAL A 25 3.02 -4.84 5.28
C VAL A 25 2.31 -3.80 4.42
N VAL A 26 2.47 -2.54 4.77
CA VAL A 26 1.84 -1.42 4.06
C VAL A 26 2.90 -0.41 3.68
N LEU A 27 2.88 0.01 2.42
CA LEU A 27 3.76 1.06 1.91
C LEU A 27 2.90 2.23 1.41
N ASP A 28 3.37 3.44 1.61
CA ASP A 28 2.68 4.66 1.21
C ASP A 28 3.68 5.64 0.64
N SER A 29 3.28 6.42 -0.35
CA SER A 29 4.19 7.34 -1.05
C SER A 29 4.14 8.76 -0.48
N GLY A 30 4.13 8.88 0.84
CA GLY A 30 4.18 10.18 1.51
C GLY A 30 2.83 10.86 1.65
N VAL A 31 1.73 10.11 1.53
CA VAL A 31 0.36 10.65 1.61
C VAL A 31 -0.48 9.90 2.65
N SER A 32 0.16 9.38 3.69
CA SER A 32 -0.50 8.48 4.65
C SER A 32 -1.67 9.13 5.40
N ASP A 33 -1.62 10.43 5.65
CA ASP A 33 -2.75 11.14 6.25
C ASP A 33 -3.96 11.11 5.33
N SER A 34 -3.75 11.38 4.04
CA SER A 34 -4.82 11.44 3.06
C SER A 34 -5.36 10.07 2.70
N THR A 35 -4.52 9.04 2.66
CA THR A 35 -4.93 7.68 2.32
C THR A 35 -5.40 6.89 3.53
N ARG A 36 -5.21 7.41 4.74
CA ARG A 36 -5.56 6.76 6.01
C ARG A 36 -4.69 5.56 6.37
N THR A 37 -3.56 5.39 5.70
CA THR A 37 -2.61 4.33 6.08
C THR A 37 -1.85 4.66 7.35
N LYS A 38 -1.89 5.92 7.79
CA LYS A 38 -1.23 6.37 9.02
C LYS A 38 -1.67 5.54 10.23
N GLN A 39 -2.95 5.16 10.31
CA GLN A 39 -3.45 4.33 11.40
C GLN A 39 -2.70 3.00 11.49
N PHE A 40 -2.46 2.36 10.33
CA PHE A 40 -1.70 1.13 10.29
C PHE A 40 -0.27 1.37 10.76
N GLY A 41 0.34 2.46 10.34
CA GLY A 41 1.70 2.81 10.75
C GLY A 41 1.84 3.03 12.24
N GLU A 42 0.84 3.63 12.87
CA GLU A 42 0.82 3.85 14.31
C GLU A 42 0.67 2.55 15.09
N GLU A 43 -0.14 1.64 14.56
CA GLU A 43 -0.42 0.35 15.19
C GLU A 43 0.73 -0.65 14.96
N PHE A 44 1.33 -0.64 13.77
CA PHE A 44 2.37 -1.58 13.36
C PHE A 44 3.56 -0.86 12.74
N PRO A 45 4.34 -0.10 13.53
CA PRO A 45 5.41 0.73 12.98
C PRO A 45 6.50 -0.07 12.25
N ASP A 46 6.72 -1.33 12.62
CA ASP A 46 7.73 -2.18 11.97
C ASP A 46 7.27 -2.74 10.63
N ARG A 47 6.01 -2.55 10.29
CA ARG A 47 5.39 -3.11 9.09
C ARG A 47 4.82 -2.02 8.18
N PHE A 48 5.13 -0.77 8.47
CA PHE A 48 4.69 0.38 7.69
C PHE A 48 5.91 1.11 7.13
N PHE A 49 5.89 1.38 5.83
CA PHE A 49 7.00 2.03 5.14
C PHE A 49 6.49 3.26 4.40
N ASN A 50 6.88 4.44 4.86
CA ASN A 50 6.63 5.69 4.15
C ASN A 50 7.78 5.91 3.19
N MET A 51 7.52 5.72 1.90
CA MET A 51 8.54 5.79 0.85
C MET A 51 8.79 7.22 0.35
N GLY A 52 8.04 8.20 0.87
CA GLY A 52 8.08 9.54 0.32
C GLY A 52 7.42 9.58 -1.05
N ILE A 53 7.57 10.70 -1.76
CA ILE A 53 6.97 10.87 -3.09
C ILE A 53 7.84 10.13 -4.12
N SER A 54 7.67 8.82 -4.17
CA SER A 54 8.47 7.93 -5.02
C SER A 54 7.67 6.66 -5.33
N GLU A 55 6.61 6.82 -6.14
CA GLU A 55 5.67 5.73 -6.42
C GLU A 55 6.35 4.52 -7.10
N GLY A 56 7.26 4.80 -8.04
CA GLY A 56 7.99 3.72 -8.72
C GLY A 56 8.81 2.87 -7.76
N ASP A 57 9.56 3.52 -6.88
CA ASP A 57 10.35 2.82 -5.85
C ASP A 57 9.44 2.06 -4.89
N MET A 58 8.30 2.65 -4.54
CA MET A 58 7.34 2.00 -3.65
C MET A 58 6.84 0.69 -4.25
N VAL A 59 6.45 0.70 -5.51
CA VAL A 59 5.95 -0.50 -6.19
C VAL A 59 7.04 -1.56 -6.27
N CYS A 60 8.25 -1.18 -6.62
CA CYS A 60 9.37 -2.13 -6.71
C CYS A 60 9.73 -2.70 -5.34
N THR A 61 9.72 -1.88 -4.29
CA THR A 61 9.97 -2.33 -2.93
C THR A 61 8.89 -3.29 -2.46
N ALA A 62 7.62 -2.98 -2.75
CA ALA A 62 6.50 -3.85 -2.41
C ALA A 62 6.64 -5.22 -3.08
N ALA A 63 7.04 -5.24 -4.36
CA ALA A 63 7.27 -6.50 -5.07
C ALA A 63 8.40 -7.30 -4.44
N GLY A 64 9.49 -6.64 -4.03
CA GLY A 64 10.59 -7.29 -3.32
C GLY A 64 10.17 -7.91 -2.01
N LEU A 65 9.40 -7.18 -1.21
CA LEU A 65 8.88 -7.68 0.06
C LEU A 65 7.94 -8.87 -0.17
N ALA A 66 7.10 -8.82 -1.20
CA ALA A 66 6.19 -9.92 -1.51
C ALA A 66 6.94 -11.21 -1.82
N ARG A 67 8.12 -11.12 -2.43
CA ARG A 67 8.96 -12.29 -2.73
C ARG A 67 9.52 -12.96 -1.46
N THR A 68 9.56 -12.24 -0.34
CA THR A 68 10.00 -12.80 0.93
C THR A 68 8.84 -13.42 1.72
N GLY A 69 7.68 -13.57 1.12
CA GLY A 69 6.50 -14.16 1.76
C GLY A 69 5.57 -13.14 2.41
N LYS A 70 5.81 -11.86 2.20
CA LYS A 70 4.95 -10.80 2.72
C LYS A 70 3.76 -10.56 1.80
N VAL A 71 2.67 -10.06 2.37
CA VAL A 71 1.55 -9.51 1.61
C VAL A 71 1.68 -8.00 1.69
N ALA A 72 1.96 -7.36 0.57
CA ALA A 72 2.28 -5.93 0.53
C ALA A 72 1.13 -5.13 -0.06
N PHE A 73 0.68 -4.11 0.68
CA PHE A 73 -0.29 -3.12 0.21
C PHE A 73 0.45 -1.83 -0.10
N ALA A 74 0.51 -1.46 -1.37
CA ALA A 74 1.15 -0.22 -1.80
C ALA A 74 0.06 0.81 -2.12
N THR A 75 0.09 1.93 -1.44
CA THR A 75 -1.00 2.92 -1.43
C THR A 75 -0.50 4.29 -1.85
N SER A 76 -1.23 4.95 -2.74
CA SER A 76 -1.05 6.35 -3.11
C SER A 76 -2.32 6.86 -3.78
N PHE A 77 -2.30 8.07 -4.31
CA PHE A 77 -3.40 8.55 -5.15
C PHE A 77 -3.42 7.75 -6.45
N ALA A 78 -4.62 7.41 -6.93
CA ALA A 78 -4.78 6.56 -8.11
C ALA A 78 -4.05 7.11 -9.33
N CYS A 79 -4.13 8.41 -9.56
CA CYS A 79 -3.47 9.02 -10.71
C CYS A 79 -1.93 8.86 -10.65
N PHE A 80 -1.35 8.87 -9.47
CA PHE A 80 0.09 8.69 -9.32
C PHE A 80 0.49 7.24 -9.51
N LEU A 81 -0.26 6.30 -8.94
CA LEU A 81 0.03 4.88 -9.10
C LEU A 81 -0.08 4.45 -10.56
N LEU A 82 -1.20 4.78 -11.20
CA LEU A 82 -1.46 4.29 -12.56
C LEU A 82 -0.67 5.07 -13.60
N GLY A 83 -0.48 6.38 -13.41
CA GLY A 83 0.20 7.22 -14.39
C GLY A 83 1.72 7.18 -14.32
N ARG A 84 2.30 6.88 -13.15
CA ARG A 84 3.76 6.96 -12.94
C ARG A 84 4.45 5.63 -12.74
N THR A 85 3.70 4.55 -12.56
CA THR A 85 4.29 3.25 -12.19
C THR A 85 3.90 2.12 -13.13
N MET A 86 3.39 2.42 -14.32
CA MET A 86 2.90 1.38 -15.23
C MET A 86 3.95 0.33 -15.54
N ASP A 87 5.19 0.76 -15.85
CA ASP A 87 6.27 -0.16 -16.15
C ASP A 87 6.61 -1.04 -14.95
N GLN A 88 6.69 -0.44 -13.76
CA GLN A 88 7.00 -1.18 -12.53
C GLN A 88 5.89 -2.17 -12.20
N VAL A 89 4.63 -1.81 -12.42
CA VAL A 89 3.49 -2.71 -12.19
C VAL A 89 3.57 -3.89 -13.14
N LEU A 90 3.81 -3.64 -14.44
CA LEU A 90 3.84 -4.70 -15.43
C LEU A 90 4.99 -5.68 -15.17
N VAL A 91 6.18 -5.18 -14.88
CA VAL A 91 7.37 -6.03 -14.74
C VAL A 91 7.47 -6.63 -13.34
N SER A 92 7.34 -5.80 -12.31
CA SER A 92 7.65 -6.23 -10.94
C SER A 92 6.50 -6.97 -10.27
N ILE A 93 5.26 -6.71 -10.66
CA ILE A 93 4.10 -7.30 -10.02
C ILE A 93 3.40 -8.28 -10.95
N ALA A 94 2.85 -7.78 -12.07
CA ALA A 94 2.02 -8.60 -12.94
C ALA A 94 2.81 -9.72 -13.61
N TYR A 95 3.95 -9.38 -14.21
CA TYR A 95 4.79 -10.36 -14.92
C TYR A 95 5.43 -11.34 -13.93
N SER A 96 5.88 -10.87 -12.79
CA SER A 96 6.54 -11.70 -11.78
C SER A 96 5.56 -12.40 -10.83
N ASN A 97 4.27 -12.16 -10.98
CA ASN A 97 3.22 -12.75 -10.17
C ASN A 97 3.43 -12.52 -8.65
N SER A 98 3.81 -11.30 -8.29
CA SER A 98 4.07 -10.93 -6.90
C SER A 98 2.76 -10.66 -6.15
N ASN A 99 2.73 -11.00 -4.86
CA ASN A 99 1.56 -10.77 -4.01
C ASN A 99 1.53 -9.34 -3.48
N VAL A 100 1.23 -8.40 -4.37
CA VAL A 100 1.14 -6.98 -4.07
C VAL A 100 -0.27 -6.50 -4.40
N LYS A 101 -0.86 -5.77 -3.45
CA LYS A 101 -2.16 -5.13 -3.64
C LYS A 101 -1.92 -3.63 -3.83
N LEU A 102 -2.35 -3.10 -4.95
CA LEU A 102 -2.25 -1.66 -5.22
C LEU A 102 -3.55 -1.00 -4.83
N ALA A 103 -3.48 -0.03 -3.95
CA ALA A 103 -4.66 0.71 -3.49
C ALA A 103 -4.54 2.18 -3.89
N GLY A 104 -5.32 2.58 -4.87
CA GLY A 104 -5.39 3.96 -5.33
C GLY A 104 -6.57 4.69 -4.70
N THR A 105 -6.31 5.83 -4.09
CA THR A 105 -7.35 6.68 -3.53
C THR A 105 -7.52 7.95 -4.34
N HIS A 106 -8.51 8.76 -4.01
CA HIS A 106 -8.74 10.06 -4.64
C HIS A 106 -8.98 9.94 -6.16
N THR A 107 -9.81 8.99 -6.52
CA THR A 107 -10.31 8.88 -7.89
C THR A 107 -11.45 9.89 -8.17
#